data_e42a79e39bbbcb63ac73a162a055e729
#
_entry.id   e42a79e39bbbcb63ac73a162a055e729
#
_cell.length_a   1.000
_cell.length_b   1.000
_cell.length_c   1.000
_cell.angle_alpha   90.00
_cell.angle_beta   90.00
_cell.angle_gamma   90.00
#
_symmetry.space_group_name_H-M   'P 1'
#
loop_
_entity.id
_entity.type
_entity.pdbx_description
1 polymer ?
#
loop_
_entity_poly.entity_id
_entity_poly.type
_entity_poly.pdbx_seq_one_letter_code
_entity_poly.pdbx_strand_id
1 'polypeptide(L)'
;MAKVFNISLGLADPDDEKTDRQFVTSLARGLEVLRAFNPEDGPLGNQDLALRTGLPKPTVSRITHTLTMLGYLDYDPRLARYMIAPAVLSLGHACVGAAAVRRAAAPYMQELADYADAAVALGARDRLTMIYLDVARGSRTVAFSLDPGARVPMHNTAMGAAYLAALPEKDRQFLLDAIAKATGDQWPATKAQFESAFTEIKENGFCVFQGTYERAMNAVGAALVQPDGTVNAFSCAATAFQFPANRLRGDIGPRLIGIIRTLAREMQRG
;
A
#
# COMPACT_ATOMS: atom_id res chain seq x y z
N MET A 1 -14.51 15.18 -17.56
CA MET A 1 -13.11 15.49 -17.20
C MET A 1 -13.03 15.55 -15.68
N ALA A 2 -12.72 14.45 -15.02
CA ALA A 2 -12.51 14.43 -13.58
C ALA A 2 -11.22 15.21 -13.30
N LYS A 3 -11.31 16.30 -12.54
CA LYS A 3 -10.13 16.92 -11.92
C LYS A 3 -9.50 15.84 -11.05
N VAL A 4 -8.38 15.29 -11.49
CA VAL A 4 -7.53 14.46 -10.64
C VAL A 4 -7.07 15.37 -9.50
N PHE A 5 -7.69 15.20 -8.35
CA PHE A 5 -7.34 15.94 -7.15
C PHE A 5 -5.91 15.57 -6.77
N ASN A 6 -4.96 16.50 -6.95
CA ASN A 6 -3.60 16.38 -6.41
C ASN A 6 -3.59 16.13 -4.90
N ILE A 7 -4.64 16.54 -4.20
CA ILE A 7 -4.95 16.24 -2.79
C ILE A 7 -5.05 14.71 -2.55
N SER A 8 -5.44 13.91 -3.55
CA SER A 8 -5.53 12.45 -3.40
C SER A 8 -4.19 11.75 -3.21
N LEU A 9 -3.07 12.45 -3.42
CA LEU A 9 -1.75 11.88 -3.18
C LEU A 9 -1.33 11.94 -1.71
N GLY A 10 -2.03 12.73 -0.87
CA GLY A 10 -1.59 13.01 0.49
C GLY A 10 -0.17 13.62 0.50
N LEU A 11 0.24 14.17 -0.63
CA LEU A 11 1.49 14.85 -0.90
C LEU A 11 1.18 16.32 -1.19
N ALA A 12 0.10 16.85 -0.58
CA ALA A 12 -0.20 18.26 -0.67
C ALA A 12 1.06 19.04 -0.25
N ASP A 13 1.57 19.88 -1.15
CA ASP A 13 2.59 20.83 -0.82
C ASP A 13 2.01 21.69 0.32
N PRO A 14 2.73 21.97 1.41
CA PRO A 14 2.26 22.86 2.47
C PRO A 14 1.78 24.22 1.95
N ASP A 15 2.23 24.62 0.78
CA ASP A 15 1.78 25.86 0.12
C ASP A 15 0.45 25.69 -0.65
N ASP A 16 0.12 24.50 -1.16
CA ASP A 16 -1.18 24.20 -1.74
C ASP A 16 -2.29 24.14 -0.69
N GLU A 17 -2.00 23.64 0.53
CA GLU A 17 -2.95 23.65 1.66
C GLU A 17 -3.40 25.06 2.06
N LYS A 18 -2.55 26.08 1.90
CA LYS A 18 -2.86 27.46 2.25
C LYS A 18 -3.76 28.16 1.21
N THR A 19 -3.83 27.62 0.00
CA THR A 19 -4.55 28.20 -1.14
C THR A 19 -5.95 27.60 -1.32
N ASP A 20 -6.17 26.37 -0.86
CA ASP A 20 -7.49 25.71 -0.96
C ASP A 20 -8.37 26.07 0.25
N ARG A 21 -9.34 26.96 0.02
CA ARG A 21 -10.33 27.36 1.06
C ARG A 21 -11.26 26.24 1.51
N GLN A 22 -11.36 25.16 0.76
CA GLN A 22 -12.21 24.01 1.11
C GLN A 22 -11.43 22.97 1.95
N PHE A 23 -10.12 23.08 2.03
CA PHE A 23 -9.30 22.13 2.78
C PHE A 23 -9.38 22.39 4.29
N VAL A 24 -9.90 21.40 5.05
CA VAL A 24 -10.05 21.47 6.50
C VAL A 24 -8.78 20.93 7.16
N THR A 25 -7.81 21.81 7.40
CA THR A 25 -6.50 21.46 7.99
C THR A 25 -6.60 20.73 9.33
N SER A 26 -7.59 21.06 10.18
CA SER A 26 -7.78 20.36 11.46
C SER A 26 -8.21 18.91 11.29
N LEU A 27 -9.06 18.61 10.28
CA LEU A 27 -9.44 17.24 9.94
C LEU A 27 -8.22 16.45 9.40
N ALA A 28 -7.46 17.05 8.49
CA ALA A 28 -6.25 16.44 7.94
C ALA A 28 -5.27 16.06 9.05
N ARG A 29 -5.00 16.96 10.00
CA ARG A 29 -4.14 16.69 11.16
C ARG A 29 -4.69 15.59 12.05
N GLY A 30 -6.01 15.51 12.25
CA GLY A 30 -6.65 14.44 13.00
C GLY A 30 -6.43 13.07 12.37
N LEU A 31 -6.59 12.97 11.06
CA LEU A 31 -6.32 11.76 10.29
C LEU A 31 -4.83 11.37 10.32
N GLU A 32 -3.90 12.35 10.27
CA GLU A 32 -2.47 12.06 10.39
C GLU A 32 -2.11 11.49 11.78
N VAL A 33 -2.76 11.94 12.84
CA VAL A 33 -2.56 11.35 14.18
C VAL A 33 -3.02 9.88 14.22
N LEU A 34 -4.17 9.55 13.61
CA LEU A 34 -4.60 8.14 13.51
C LEU A 34 -3.65 7.30 12.65
N ARG A 35 -3.11 7.86 11.56
CA ARG A 35 -2.16 7.19 10.66
C ARG A 35 -0.79 6.94 11.30
N ALA A 36 -0.46 7.65 12.38
CA ALA A 36 0.81 7.53 13.06
C ALA A 36 0.96 6.24 13.89
N PHE A 37 -0.14 5.51 14.12
CA PHE A 37 -0.11 4.21 14.80
C PHE A 37 0.18 3.09 13.80
N ASN A 38 1.11 2.19 14.15
CA ASN A 38 1.37 0.96 13.41
C ASN A 38 0.99 -0.27 14.25
N PRO A 39 0.67 -1.40 13.63
CA PRO A 39 0.24 -2.62 14.34
C PRO A 39 1.28 -3.13 15.37
N GLU A 40 2.57 -2.89 15.11
CA GLU A 40 3.68 -3.33 15.97
C GLU A 40 3.96 -2.36 17.13
N ASP A 41 3.29 -1.21 17.13
CA ASP A 41 3.46 -0.22 18.20
C ASP A 41 2.70 -0.66 19.46
N GLY A 42 3.32 -0.48 20.59
CA GLY A 42 2.58 -0.40 21.85
C GLY A 42 1.80 0.92 21.95
N PRO A 43 1.20 1.21 23.12
CA PRO A 43 0.52 2.49 23.36
C PRO A 43 1.46 3.68 23.15
N LEU A 44 1.01 4.74 22.43
CA LEU A 44 1.79 5.93 22.09
C LEU A 44 1.39 7.13 22.96
N GLY A 45 2.36 7.91 23.42
CA GLY A 45 2.14 9.18 24.11
C GLY A 45 2.06 10.37 23.15
N ASN A 46 1.58 11.52 23.63
CA ASN A 46 1.52 12.75 22.84
C ASN A 46 2.89 13.19 22.27
N GLN A 47 3.98 12.82 22.95
CA GLN A 47 5.33 13.10 22.46
C GLN A 47 5.70 12.22 21.27
N ASP A 48 5.40 10.93 21.34
CA ASP A 48 5.66 9.98 20.26
C ASP A 48 4.87 10.38 19.00
N LEU A 49 3.60 10.73 19.18
CA LEU A 49 2.73 11.20 18.12
C LEU A 49 3.21 12.54 17.52
N ALA A 50 3.69 13.48 18.36
CA ALA A 50 4.23 14.74 17.86
C ALA A 50 5.50 14.53 17.02
N LEU A 51 6.39 13.62 17.42
CA LEU A 51 7.58 13.26 16.65
C LEU A 51 7.23 12.62 15.29
N ARG A 52 6.25 11.71 15.29
CA ARG A 52 5.84 10.99 14.06
C ARG A 52 5.09 11.87 13.06
N THR A 53 4.25 12.77 13.57
CA THR A 53 3.41 13.63 12.72
C THR A 53 4.04 14.96 12.37
N GLY A 54 5.11 15.37 13.07
CA GLY A 54 5.68 16.72 12.96
C GLY A 54 4.79 17.84 13.55
N LEU A 55 3.67 17.48 14.18
CA LEU A 55 2.73 18.44 14.76
C LEU A 55 3.20 18.93 16.14
N PRO A 56 2.93 20.22 16.50
CA PRO A 56 3.20 20.72 17.83
C PRO A 56 2.45 19.93 18.91
N LYS A 57 3.10 19.63 20.06
CA LYS A 57 2.50 18.90 21.17
C LYS A 57 1.11 19.40 21.61
N PRO A 58 0.86 20.74 21.75
CA PRO A 58 -0.47 21.25 22.09
C PRO A 58 -1.54 20.86 21.06
N THR A 59 -1.18 20.85 19.77
CA THR A 59 -2.06 20.44 18.68
C THR A 59 -2.38 18.94 18.79
N VAL A 60 -1.36 18.11 18.99
CA VAL A 60 -1.54 16.66 19.19
C VAL A 60 -2.45 16.40 20.39
N SER A 61 -2.20 17.04 21.53
CA SER A 61 -3.01 16.86 22.76
C SER A 61 -4.50 17.18 22.54
N ARG A 62 -4.81 18.22 21.77
CA ARG A 62 -6.21 18.57 21.43
C ARG A 62 -6.83 17.55 20.49
N ILE A 63 -6.06 17.06 19.52
CA ILE A 63 -6.52 16.04 18.56
C ILE A 63 -6.76 14.70 19.27
N THR A 64 -5.81 14.22 20.07
CA THR A 64 -5.96 12.96 20.80
C THR A 64 -7.14 13.01 21.77
N HIS A 65 -7.34 14.13 22.49
CA HIS A 65 -8.53 14.32 23.32
C HIS A 65 -9.82 14.21 22.49
N THR A 66 -9.90 14.90 21.35
CA THR A 66 -11.08 14.83 20.47
C THR A 66 -11.32 13.42 19.94
N LEU A 67 -10.27 12.72 19.47
CA LEU A 67 -10.38 11.36 18.96
C LEU A 67 -10.79 10.36 20.05
N THR A 68 -10.36 10.58 21.30
CA THR A 68 -10.80 9.78 22.46
C THR A 68 -12.28 10.03 22.74
N MET A 69 -12.72 11.29 22.74
CA MET A 69 -14.15 11.61 22.95
C MET A 69 -15.06 11.06 21.83
N LEU A 70 -14.53 10.90 20.62
CA LEU A 70 -15.22 10.29 19.48
C LEU A 70 -15.12 8.76 19.46
N GLY A 71 -14.35 8.14 20.37
CA GLY A 71 -14.18 6.69 20.45
C GLY A 71 -13.22 6.09 19.41
N TYR A 72 -12.38 6.90 18.74
CA TYR A 72 -11.36 6.43 17.79
C TYR A 72 -10.02 6.12 18.46
N LEU A 73 -9.77 6.67 19.65
CA LEU A 73 -8.63 6.35 20.51
C LEU A 73 -9.10 5.94 21.89
N ASP A 74 -8.45 4.94 22.47
CA ASP A 74 -8.53 4.59 23.87
C ASP A 74 -7.36 5.22 24.63
N TYR A 75 -7.61 5.82 25.80
CA TYR A 75 -6.60 6.44 26.64
C TYR A 75 -6.38 5.63 27.91
N ASP A 76 -5.13 5.22 28.13
CA ASP A 76 -4.71 4.63 29.41
C ASP A 76 -4.17 5.74 30.33
N PRO A 77 -4.90 6.09 31.43
CA PRO A 77 -4.47 7.14 32.35
C PRO A 77 -3.24 6.76 33.18
N ARG A 78 -2.95 5.45 33.36
CA ARG A 78 -1.79 4.99 34.13
C ARG A 78 -0.50 5.20 33.36
N LEU A 79 -0.54 4.97 32.05
CA LEU A 79 0.60 5.12 31.16
C LEU A 79 0.67 6.51 30.51
N ALA A 80 -0.39 7.31 30.60
CA ALA A 80 -0.60 8.54 29.86
C ALA A 80 -0.40 8.33 28.34
N ARG A 81 -0.97 7.23 27.79
CA ARG A 81 -0.78 6.78 26.41
C ARG A 81 -2.10 6.43 25.74
N TYR A 82 -2.08 6.41 24.41
CA TYR A 82 -3.23 6.16 23.55
C TYR A 82 -3.02 4.89 22.73
N MET A 83 -4.12 4.22 22.40
CA MET A 83 -4.21 3.09 21.47
C MET A 83 -5.32 3.36 20.46
N ILE A 84 -5.25 2.74 19.28
CA ILE A 84 -6.35 2.75 18.30
C ILE A 84 -7.52 1.97 18.91
N ALA A 85 -8.70 2.61 18.95
CA ALA A 85 -9.93 1.98 19.40
C ALA A 85 -10.61 1.16 18.28
N PRO A 86 -11.41 0.12 18.62
CA PRO A 86 -12.08 -0.73 17.63
C PRO A 86 -12.99 0.00 16.64
N ALA A 87 -13.47 1.20 16.95
CA ALA A 87 -14.29 2.00 16.04
C ALA A 87 -13.58 2.32 14.70
N VAL A 88 -12.23 2.40 14.70
CA VAL A 88 -11.46 2.61 13.46
C VAL A 88 -11.61 1.45 12.48
N LEU A 89 -11.83 0.22 12.97
CA LEU A 89 -12.01 -0.95 12.12
C LEU A 89 -13.25 -0.82 11.22
N SER A 90 -14.32 -0.18 11.69
CA SER A 90 -15.54 0.02 10.90
C SER A 90 -15.30 0.85 9.64
N LEU A 91 -14.39 1.84 9.71
CA LEU A 91 -14.02 2.66 8.56
C LEU A 91 -13.28 1.83 7.50
N GLY A 92 -12.34 0.99 7.95
CA GLY A 92 -11.62 0.06 7.07
C GLY A 92 -12.54 -1.00 6.47
N HIS A 93 -13.49 -1.53 7.25
CA HIS A 93 -14.45 -2.53 6.79
C HIS A 93 -15.34 -2.00 5.65
N ALA A 94 -15.79 -0.76 5.73
CA ALA A 94 -16.56 -0.13 4.67
C ALA A 94 -15.78 -0.06 3.33
N CYS A 95 -14.50 0.26 3.38
CA CYS A 95 -13.62 0.29 2.22
C CYS A 95 -13.43 -1.12 1.62
N VAL A 96 -13.07 -2.10 2.46
CA VAL A 96 -12.79 -3.48 2.03
C VAL A 96 -14.04 -4.19 1.51
N GLY A 97 -15.21 -3.92 2.12
CA GLY A 97 -16.50 -4.48 1.70
C GLY A 97 -16.96 -3.99 0.32
N ALA A 98 -16.65 -2.74 -0.03
CA ALA A 98 -17.01 -2.14 -1.32
C ALA A 98 -16.14 -2.62 -2.49
N ALA A 99 -14.96 -3.17 -2.25
CA ALA A 99 -14.02 -3.58 -3.29
C ALA A 99 -14.46 -4.86 -4.00
N ALA A 100 -15.18 -4.73 -5.13
CA ALA A 100 -15.62 -5.87 -5.96
C ALA A 100 -14.43 -6.73 -6.42
N VAL A 101 -13.31 -6.10 -6.78
CA VAL A 101 -12.07 -6.76 -7.19
C VAL A 101 -11.56 -7.73 -6.12
N ARG A 102 -11.69 -7.39 -4.84
CA ARG A 102 -11.29 -8.26 -3.73
C ARG A 102 -12.06 -9.57 -3.74
N ARG A 103 -13.39 -9.51 -3.87
CA ARG A 103 -14.24 -10.72 -3.87
C ARG A 103 -13.96 -11.61 -5.09
N ALA A 104 -13.77 -10.98 -6.26
CA ALA A 104 -13.44 -11.70 -7.48
C ALA A 104 -12.04 -12.34 -7.41
N ALA A 105 -11.05 -11.65 -6.84
CA ALA A 105 -9.68 -12.10 -6.79
C ALA A 105 -9.42 -13.19 -5.73
N ALA A 106 -10.18 -13.20 -4.62
CA ALA A 106 -9.91 -14.05 -3.47
C ALA A 106 -9.70 -15.55 -3.80
N PRO A 107 -10.54 -16.23 -4.59
CA PRO A 107 -10.34 -17.65 -4.90
C PRO A 107 -9.07 -17.90 -5.72
N TYR A 108 -8.76 -17.05 -6.70
CA TYR A 108 -7.55 -17.16 -7.52
C TYR A 108 -6.28 -16.87 -6.73
N MET A 109 -6.34 -15.89 -5.82
CA MET A 109 -5.22 -15.60 -4.92
C MET A 109 -4.94 -16.78 -4.00
N GLN A 110 -5.98 -17.43 -3.44
CA GLN A 110 -5.80 -18.59 -2.58
C GLN A 110 -5.23 -19.78 -3.34
N GLU A 111 -5.73 -20.06 -4.55
CA GLU A 111 -5.18 -21.13 -5.40
C GLU A 111 -3.68 -20.92 -5.69
N LEU A 112 -3.27 -19.69 -6.03
CA LEU A 112 -1.86 -19.39 -6.27
C LEU A 112 -1.04 -19.47 -4.98
N ALA A 113 -1.58 -19.01 -3.86
CA ALA A 113 -0.90 -19.07 -2.56
C ALA A 113 -0.63 -20.52 -2.13
N ASP A 114 -1.61 -21.41 -2.29
CA ASP A 114 -1.49 -22.82 -1.97
C ASP A 114 -0.50 -23.53 -2.92
N TYR A 115 -0.59 -23.24 -4.22
CA TYR A 115 0.33 -23.78 -5.22
C TYR A 115 1.78 -23.39 -4.95
N ALA A 116 2.01 -22.12 -4.66
CA ALA A 116 3.33 -21.55 -4.48
C ALA A 116 3.90 -21.77 -3.07
N ASP A 117 3.05 -22.10 -2.11
CA ASP A 117 3.31 -22.05 -0.66
C ASP A 117 3.84 -20.69 -0.22
N ALA A 118 3.12 -19.63 -0.64
CA ALA A 118 3.56 -18.25 -0.59
C ALA A 118 2.43 -17.33 -0.13
N ALA A 119 2.76 -16.05 0.09
CA ALA A 119 1.77 -15.00 0.30
C ALA A 119 1.42 -14.33 -1.04
N VAL A 120 0.13 -14.24 -1.35
CA VAL A 120 -0.41 -13.50 -2.50
C VAL A 120 -1.23 -12.34 -1.97
N ALA A 121 -0.85 -11.13 -2.34
CA ALA A 121 -1.48 -9.91 -1.87
C ALA A 121 -2.10 -9.11 -3.01
N LEU A 122 -3.27 -8.53 -2.75
CA LEU A 122 -3.93 -7.50 -3.54
C LEU A 122 -3.74 -6.16 -2.84
N GLY A 123 -3.24 -5.16 -3.55
CA GLY A 123 -2.98 -3.83 -3.00
C GLY A 123 -3.56 -2.69 -3.83
N ALA A 124 -3.76 -1.59 -3.14
CA ALA A 124 -4.08 -0.28 -3.70
C ALA A 124 -3.05 0.75 -3.24
N ARG A 125 -2.98 1.89 -3.92
CA ARG A 125 -2.07 2.96 -3.53
C ARG A 125 -2.60 3.76 -2.35
N ASP A 126 -1.71 4.06 -1.42
CA ASP A 126 -1.91 5.03 -0.36
C ASP A 126 -0.67 5.94 -0.28
N ARG A 127 -0.75 7.14 -0.86
CA ARG A 127 0.39 8.08 -1.00
C ARG A 127 1.55 7.44 -1.79
N LEU A 128 2.73 7.31 -1.18
CA LEU A 128 3.91 6.64 -1.74
C LEU A 128 4.09 5.20 -1.23
N THR A 129 3.01 4.60 -0.73
CA THR A 129 2.97 3.21 -0.27
C THR A 129 1.88 2.43 -0.99
N MET A 130 1.97 1.11 -0.95
CA MET A 130 0.88 0.21 -1.28
C MET A 130 0.26 -0.30 0.02
N ILE A 131 -1.08 -0.24 0.12
CA ILE A 131 -1.83 -0.81 1.24
C ILE A 131 -2.48 -2.12 0.79
N TYR A 132 -2.34 -3.17 1.59
CA TYR A 132 -2.96 -4.45 1.28
C TYR A 132 -4.46 -4.42 1.54
N LEU A 133 -5.24 -4.69 0.50
CA LEU A 133 -6.70 -4.86 0.59
C LEU A 133 -7.08 -6.29 0.97
N ASP A 134 -6.29 -7.27 0.52
CA ASP A 134 -6.45 -8.68 0.83
C ASP A 134 -5.13 -9.43 0.73
N VAL A 135 -5.04 -10.56 1.48
CA VAL A 135 -3.85 -11.43 1.47
C VAL A 135 -4.31 -12.89 1.61
N ALA A 136 -3.96 -13.69 0.62
CA ALA A 136 -4.05 -15.15 0.68
C ALA A 136 -2.70 -15.76 1.07
N ARG A 137 -2.72 -16.84 1.85
CA ARG A 137 -1.50 -17.53 2.32
C ARG A 137 -1.59 -19.02 2.06
N GLY A 138 -0.49 -19.58 1.58
CA GLY A 138 -0.31 -21.02 1.54
C GLY A 138 -0.15 -21.60 2.96
N SER A 139 -0.47 -22.88 3.12
CA SER A 139 -0.57 -23.53 4.43
C SER A 139 0.73 -23.58 5.24
N ARG A 140 1.90 -23.49 4.58
CA ARG A 140 3.23 -23.51 5.20
C ARG A 140 3.95 -22.17 5.13
N THR A 141 3.27 -21.12 4.67
CA THR A 141 3.86 -19.79 4.56
C THR A 141 4.26 -19.29 5.94
N VAL A 142 5.54 -19.06 6.16
CA VAL A 142 6.04 -18.43 7.39
C VAL A 142 5.53 -16.99 7.38
N ALA A 143 4.78 -16.64 8.43
CA ALA A 143 4.06 -15.36 8.52
C ALA A 143 5.03 -14.19 8.57
N PHE A 144 5.17 -13.49 7.46
CA PHE A 144 5.48 -12.07 7.50
C PHE A 144 4.18 -11.32 7.83
N SER A 145 4.29 -10.19 8.53
CA SER A 145 3.15 -9.35 8.95
C SER A 145 2.48 -8.67 7.75
N LEU A 146 1.90 -9.46 6.85
CA LEU A 146 1.26 -9.03 5.60
C LEU A 146 -0.26 -9.11 5.74
N ASP A 147 -0.81 -8.47 6.74
CA ASP A 147 -2.26 -8.45 6.94
C ASP A 147 -2.93 -7.34 6.10
N PRO A 148 -4.23 -7.47 5.78
CA PRO A 148 -4.99 -6.37 5.22
C PRO A 148 -4.85 -5.12 6.08
N GLY A 149 -4.58 -3.98 5.42
CA GLY A 149 -4.24 -2.71 6.09
C GLY A 149 -2.74 -2.47 6.27
N ALA A 150 -1.89 -3.50 6.16
CA ALA A 150 -0.43 -3.31 6.16
C ALA A 150 0.01 -2.47 4.95
N ARG A 151 1.07 -1.69 5.15
CA ARG A 151 1.65 -0.83 4.11
C ARG A 151 3.06 -1.28 3.76
N VAL A 152 3.35 -1.27 2.47
CA VAL A 152 4.71 -1.49 1.96
C VAL A 152 5.13 -0.30 1.09
N PRO A 153 6.41 0.07 1.09
CA PRO A 153 6.90 1.15 0.25
C PRO A 153 6.68 0.84 -1.23
N MET A 154 6.34 1.89 -2.00
CA MET A 154 6.18 1.73 -3.45
C MET A 154 7.54 1.59 -4.15
N HIS A 155 8.57 2.26 -3.63
CA HIS A 155 9.84 2.46 -4.30
C HIS A 155 10.75 1.22 -4.38
N ASN A 156 10.54 0.21 -3.55
CA ASN A 156 11.41 -0.98 -3.49
C ASN A 156 10.64 -2.31 -3.48
N THR A 157 9.38 -2.30 -3.95
CA THR A 157 8.52 -3.49 -4.02
C THR A 157 8.04 -3.78 -5.44
N ALA A 158 7.90 -5.06 -5.78
CA ALA A 158 7.34 -5.49 -7.06
C ALA A 158 5.90 -4.98 -7.26
N MET A 159 5.10 -4.93 -6.18
CA MET A 159 3.75 -4.39 -6.20
C MET A 159 3.75 -2.91 -6.55
N GLY A 160 4.64 -2.11 -5.96
CA GLY A 160 4.76 -0.68 -6.25
C GLY A 160 5.19 -0.41 -7.69
N ALA A 161 6.19 -1.15 -8.19
CA ALA A 161 6.64 -1.03 -9.58
C ALA A 161 5.53 -1.41 -10.58
N ALA A 162 4.78 -2.49 -10.30
CA ALA A 162 3.66 -2.92 -11.12
C ALA A 162 2.54 -1.87 -11.15
N TYR A 163 2.22 -1.28 -9.99
CA TYR A 163 1.24 -0.19 -9.90
C TYR A 163 1.67 1.01 -10.76
N LEU A 164 2.92 1.49 -10.61
CA LEU A 164 3.45 2.62 -11.36
C LEU A 164 3.45 2.37 -12.88
N ALA A 165 3.83 1.17 -13.31
CA ALA A 165 3.85 0.81 -14.73
C ALA A 165 2.46 0.86 -15.38
N ALA A 166 1.40 0.59 -14.61
CA ALA A 166 0.02 0.57 -15.10
C ALA A 166 -0.63 1.95 -15.16
N LEU A 167 -0.01 2.98 -14.59
CA LEU A 167 -0.54 4.33 -14.60
C LEU A 167 -0.32 5.02 -15.96
N PRO A 168 -1.19 5.98 -16.34
CA PRO A 168 -0.91 6.94 -17.39
C PRO A 168 0.43 7.66 -17.13
N GLU A 169 1.14 7.99 -18.21
CA GLU A 169 2.49 8.57 -18.13
C GLU A 169 2.59 9.78 -17.20
N LYS A 170 1.62 10.70 -17.30
CA LYS A 170 1.58 11.91 -16.47
C LYS A 170 1.50 11.59 -14.97
N ASP A 171 0.65 10.64 -14.58
CA ASP A 171 0.42 10.27 -13.18
C ASP A 171 1.62 9.48 -12.64
N ARG A 172 2.18 8.62 -13.49
CA ARG A 172 3.41 7.88 -13.18
C ARG A 172 4.57 8.84 -12.91
N GLN A 173 4.81 9.80 -13.82
CA GLN A 173 5.92 10.76 -13.67
C GLN A 173 5.77 11.58 -12.39
N PHE A 174 4.56 12.04 -12.08
CA PHE A 174 4.29 12.78 -10.85
C PHE A 174 4.68 11.97 -9.59
N LEU A 175 4.34 10.66 -9.56
CA LEU A 175 4.72 9.80 -8.43
C LEU A 175 6.22 9.51 -8.41
N LEU A 176 6.86 9.33 -9.56
CA LEU A 176 8.31 9.15 -9.64
C LEU A 176 9.07 10.38 -9.10
N ASP A 177 8.61 11.58 -9.42
CA ASP A 177 9.19 12.82 -8.89
C ASP A 177 9.04 12.93 -7.37
N ALA A 178 7.87 12.53 -6.84
CA ALA A 178 7.63 12.50 -5.41
C ALA A 178 8.48 11.42 -4.69
N ILE A 179 8.62 10.24 -5.30
CA ILE A 179 9.50 9.18 -4.80
C ILE A 179 10.96 9.64 -4.81
N ALA A 180 11.39 10.33 -5.88
CA ALA A 180 12.74 10.88 -5.97
C ALA A 180 13.06 11.82 -4.80
N LYS A 181 12.14 12.72 -4.48
CA LYS A 181 12.28 13.60 -3.31
C LYS A 181 12.34 12.83 -1.99
N ALA A 182 11.53 11.79 -1.84
CA ALA A 182 11.44 11.00 -0.61
C ALA A 182 12.65 10.07 -0.40
N THR A 183 13.25 9.55 -1.48
CA THR A 183 14.37 8.62 -1.43
C THR A 183 15.75 9.30 -1.46
N GLY A 184 15.81 10.58 -1.87
CA GLY A 184 17.05 11.36 -1.86
C GLY A 184 18.21 10.66 -2.57
N ASP A 185 19.30 10.44 -1.87
CA ASP A 185 20.53 9.83 -2.42
C ASP A 185 20.33 8.41 -2.96
N GLN A 186 19.25 7.72 -2.57
CA GLN A 186 18.93 6.37 -3.08
C GLN A 186 18.24 6.42 -4.44
N TRP A 187 17.79 7.59 -4.89
CA TRP A 187 17.01 7.74 -6.11
C TRP A 187 17.67 7.15 -7.37
N PRO A 188 18.97 7.35 -7.66
CA PRO A 188 19.58 6.77 -8.87
C PRO A 188 19.42 5.26 -8.95
N ALA A 189 19.63 4.55 -7.84
CA ALA A 189 19.47 3.10 -7.76
C ALA A 189 18.00 2.68 -7.89
N THR A 190 17.09 3.38 -7.20
CA THR A 190 15.64 3.18 -7.26
C THR A 190 15.11 3.39 -8.68
N LYS A 191 15.57 4.45 -9.38
CA LYS A 191 15.20 4.77 -10.75
C LYS A 191 15.63 3.65 -11.71
N ALA A 192 16.88 3.21 -11.65
CA ALA A 192 17.38 2.11 -12.48
C ALA A 192 16.58 0.82 -12.27
N GLN A 193 16.18 0.54 -11.01
CA GLN A 193 15.33 -0.60 -10.69
C GLN A 193 13.92 -0.49 -11.32
N PHE A 194 13.32 0.69 -11.28
CA PHE A 194 12.03 0.94 -11.95
C PHE A 194 12.13 0.80 -13.47
N GLU A 195 13.17 1.35 -14.11
CA GLU A 195 13.38 1.24 -15.55
C GLU A 195 13.49 -0.23 -15.97
N SER A 196 14.23 -1.04 -15.22
CA SER A 196 14.31 -2.49 -15.44
C SER A 196 12.94 -3.16 -15.26
N ALA A 197 12.22 -2.83 -14.17
CA ALA A 197 10.90 -3.39 -13.89
C ALA A 197 9.86 -3.01 -14.96
N PHE A 198 9.87 -1.77 -15.44
CA PHE A 198 8.95 -1.32 -16.50
C PHE A 198 9.22 -2.03 -17.83
N THR A 199 10.48 -2.29 -18.14
CA THR A 199 10.87 -3.10 -19.32
C THR A 199 10.35 -4.53 -19.17
N GLU A 200 10.59 -5.16 -18.01
CA GLU A 200 10.13 -6.53 -17.73
C GLU A 200 8.59 -6.64 -17.77
N ILE A 201 7.87 -5.64 -17.23
CA ILE A 201 6.39 -5.59 -17.31
C ILE A 201 5.89 -5.43 -18.75
N LYS A 202 6.55 -4.59 -19.55
CA LYS A 202 6.19 -4.41 -20.96
C LYS A 202 6.34 -5.70 -21.77
N GLU A 203 7.37 -6.48 -21.48
CA GLU A 203 7.67 -7.73 -22.19
C GLU A 203 6.83 -8.90 -21.69
N ASN A 204 6.67 -9.05 -20.37
CA ASN A 204 6.11 -10.25 -19.74
C ASN A 204 4.78 -10.02 -19.01
N GLY A 205 4.40 -8.76 -18.76
CA GLY A 205 3.22 -8.38 -17.98
C GLY A 205 3.45 -8.33 -16.47
N PHE A 206 4.63 -8.71 -15.98
CA PHE A 206 5.00 -8.72 -14.56
C PHE A 206 6.45 -8.31 -14.39
N CYS A 207 6.84 -7.96 -13.15
CA CYS A 207 8.25 -7.72 -12.76
C CYS A 207 8.64 -8.54 -11.55
N VAL A 208 9.94 -8.73 -11.37
CA VAL A 208 10.55 -9.51 -10.29
C VAL A 208 11.46 -8.62 -9.45
N PHE A 209 11.28 -8.67 -8.14
CA PHE A 209 12.10 -8.00 -7.14
C PHE A 209 12.74 -9.02 -6.21
N GLN A 210 14.06 -8.89 -5.98
CA GLN A 210 14.82 -9.84 -5.19
C GLN A 210 15.57 -9.11 -4.08
N GLY A 211 15.18 -9.38 -2.82
CA GLY A 211 15.85 -8.85 -1.64
C GLY A 211 15.81 -7.33 -1.47
N THR A 212 14.92 -6.64 -2.14
CA THR A 212 14.88 -5.17 -2.19
C THR A 212 14.10 -4.52 -1.07
N TYR A 213 12.97 -5.09 -0.69
CA TYR A 213 12.21 -4.67 0.48
C TYR A 213 12.76 -5.34 1.75
N GLU A 214 12.83 -6.65 1.73
CA GLU A 214 13.50 -7.45 2.74
C GLU A 214 14.49 -8.41 2.08
N ARG A 215 15.75 -8.43 2.57
CA ARG A 215 16.85 -9.19 1.95
C ARG A 215 16.54 -10.69 1.79
N ALA A 216 15.77 -11.24 2.71
CA ALA A 216 15.38 -12.66 2.69
C ALA A 216 14.18 -12.97 1.79
N MET A 217 13.58 -11.97 1.13
CA MET A 217 12.34 -12.10 0.37
C MET A 217 12.51 -11.77 -1.10
N ASN A 218 11.87 -12.57 -1.93
CA ASN A 218 11.71 -12.30 -3.35
C ASN A 218 10.21 -12.25 -3.70
N ALA A 219 9.87 -11.42 -4.67
CA ALA A 219 8.48 -11.21 -5.08
C ALA A 219 8.34 -11.00 -6.59
N VAL A 220 7.20 -11.38 -7.12
CA VAL A 220 6.71 -10.97 -8.43
C VAL A 220 5.53 -10.03 -8.24
N GLY A 221 5.41 -9.02 -9.11
CA GLY A 221 4.31 -8.05 -9.10
C GLY A 221 3.70 -7.86 -10.48
N ALA A 222 2.38 -7.71 -10.51
CA ALA A 222 1.63 -7.39 -11.72
C ALA A 222 0.42 -6.50 -11.37
N ALA A 223 -0.10 -5.74 -12.32
CA ALA A 223 -1.21 -4.82 -12.08
C ALA A 223 -2.44 -5.17 -12.91
N LEU A 224 -3.61 -4.89 -12.32
CA LEU A 224 -4.92 -4.93 -12.96
C LEU A 224 -5.43 -3.50 -13.12
N VAL A 225 -5.75 -3.11 -14.35
CA VAL A 225 -6.49 -1.87 -14.64
C VAL A 225 -7.95 -2.25 -14.80
N GLN A 226 -8.81 -1.71 -13.94
CA GLN A 226 -10.24 -1.93 -13.98
C GLN A 226 -10.91 -1.09 -15.08
N PRO A 227 -12.16 -1.42 -15.50
CA PRO A 227 -12.87 -0.66 -16.55
C PRO A 227 -13.07 0.82 -16.24
N ASP A 228 -13.15 1.19 -14.95
CA ASP A 228 -13.26 2.58 -14.48
C ASP A 228 -11.92 3.33 -14.43
N GLY A 229 -10.82 2.67 -14.81
CA GLY A 229 -9.47 3.20 -14.74
C GLY A 229 -8.78 3.01 -13.39
N THR A 230 -9.43 2.43 -12.40
CA THR A 230 -8.81 2.11 -11.11
C THR A 230 -7.71 1.07 -11.29
N VAL A 231 -6.54 1.33 -10.72
CA VAL A 231 -5.40 0.42 -10.75
C VAL A 231 -5.27 -0.30 -9.40
N ASN A 232 -5.25 -1.62 -9.45
CA ASN A 232 -4.84 -2.46 -8.34
C ASN A 232 -3.59 -3.23 -8.71
N ALA A 233 -2.71 -3.47 -7.74
CA ALA A 233 -1.53 -4.29 -7.95
C ALA A 233 -1.58 -5.56 -7.11
N PHE A 234 -1.06 -6.62 -7.68
CA PHE A 234 -0.93 -7.92 -7.04
C PHE A 234 0.55 -8.24 -6.85
N SER A 235 0.86 -8.95 -5.78
CA SER A 235 2.18 -9.55 -5.61
C SER A 235 2.08 -10.96 -5.06
N CYS A 236 3.02 -11.80 -5.49
CA CYS A 236 3.25 -13.10 -4.86
C CYS A 236 4.69 -13.10 -4.32
N ALA A 237 4.84 -13.33 -3.01
CA ALA A 237 6.10 -13.21 -2.30
C ALA A 237 6.35 -14.41 -1.37
N ALA A 238 7.60 -14.84 -1.33
CA ALA A 238 8.10 -15.86 -0.41
C ALA A 238 9.59 -15.63 -0.11
N THR A 239 10.17 -16.50 0.72
CA THR A 239 11.61 -16.45 0.99
C THR A 239 12.43 -16.58 -0.30
N ALA A 240 13.62 -15.98 -0.33
CA ALA A 240 14.50 -16.07 -1.48
C ALA A 240 14.90 -17.53 -1.83
N PHE A 241 14.90 -18.40 -0.82
CA PHE A 241 15.12 -19.84 -1.00
C PHE A 241 13.98 -20.52 -1.78
N GLN A 242 12.72 -20.19 -1.44
CA GLN A 242 11.53 -20.75 -2.11
C GLN A 242 11.33 -20.14 -3.50
N PHE A 243 11.70 -18.86 -3.68
CA PHE A 243 11.52 -18.08 -4.88
C PHE A 243 12.82 -17.64 -5.53
N PRO A 244 13.66 -18.58 -6.05
CA PRO A 244 14.77 -18.19 -6.89
C PRO A 244 14.27 -17.52 -8.19
N ALA A 245 15.10 -16.69 -8.81
CA ALA A 245 14.74 -15.87 -9.97
C ALA A 245 14.11 -16.65 -11.14
N ASN A 246 14.62 -17.85 -11.41
CA ASN A 246 14.11 -18.73 -12.47
C ASN A 246 12.68 -19.21 -12.18
N ARG A 247 12.35 -19.52 -10.93
CA ARG A 247 10.98 -19.90 -10.53
C ARG A 247 10.02 -18.72 -10.64
N LEU A 248 10.46 -17.52 -10.21
CA LEU A 248 9.62 -16.32 -10.32
C LEU A 248 9.30 -16.00 -11.78
N ARG A 249 10.30 -16.04 -12.68
CA ARG A 249 10.11 -15.70 -14.10
C ARG A 249 9.44 -16.81 -14.89
N GLY A 250 9.78 -18.07 -14.63
CA GLY A 250 9.32 -19.23 -15.43
C GLY A 250 7.99 -19.84 -14.97
N ASP A 251 7.58 -19.58 -13.73
CA ASP A 251 6.39 -20.24 -13.13
C ASP A 251 5.44 -19.23 -12.47
N ILE A 252 5.87 -18.56 -11.41
CA ILE A 252 4.97 -17.74 -10.57
C ILE A 252 4.47 -16.50 -11.32
N GLY A 253 5.33 -15.79 -12.05
CA GLY A 253 4.95 -14.61 -12.83
C GLY A 253 3.91 -14.92 -13.91
N PRO A 254 4.11 -15.95 -14.77
CA PRO A 254 3.11 -16.39 -15.74
C PRO A 254 1.76 -16.77 -15.11
N ARG A 255 1.74 -17.40 -13.94
CA ARG A 255 0.49 -17.74 -13.23
C ARG A 255 -0.21 -16.48 -12.71
N LEU A 256 0.55 -15.55 -12.10
CA LEU A 256 0.00 -14.29 -11.62
C LEU A 256 -0.65 -13.49 -12.77
N ILE A 257 0.00 -13.41 -13.93
CA ILE A 257 -0.56 -12.77 -15.12
C ILE A 257 -1.80 -13.50 -15.64
N GLY A 258 -1.82 -14.82 -15.55
CA GLY A 258 -3.01 -15.62 -15.87
C GLY A 258 -4.23 -15.19 -15.05
N ILE A 259 -4.04 -15.04 -13.74
CA ILE A 259 -5.07 -14.55 -12.82
C ILE A 259 -5.52 -13.13 -13.20
N ILE A 260 -4.59 -12.21 -13.42
CA ILE A 260 -4.90 -10.82 -13.81
C ILE A 260 -5.75 -10.77 -15.09
N ARG A 261 -5.39 -11.57 -16.10
CA ARG A 261 -6.15 -11.64 -17.36
C ARG A 261 -7.55 -12.21 -17.18
N THR A 262 -7.72 -13.19 -16.30
CA THR A 262 -9.03 -13.76 -15.96
C THR A 262 -9.89 -12.71 -15.28
N LEU A 263 -9.38 -12.06 -14.24
CA LEU A 263 -10.07 -10.99 -13.51
C LEU A 263 -10.47 -9.82 -14.43
N ALA A 264 -9.57 -9.39 -15.32
CA ALA A 264 -9.87 -8.33 -16.27
C ALA A 264 -11.07 -8.68 -17.18
N ARG A 265 -11.19 -9.93 -17.61
CA ARG A 265 -12.33 -10.41 -18.43
C ARG A 265 -13.63 -10.49 -17.62
N GLU A 266 -13.56 -10.95 -16.39
CA GLU A 266 -14.74 -11.04 -15.51
C GLU A 266 -15.30 -9.65 -15.20
N MET A 267 -14.44 -8.70 -14.87
CA MET A 267 -14.84 -7.31 -14.54
C MET A 267 -15.34 -6.50 -15.75
N GLN A 268 -15.06 -6.94 -16.98
CA GLN A 268 -15.64 -6.33 -18.20
C GLN A 268 -17.06 -6.84 -18.49
N ARG A 269 -17.48 -7.94 -17.90
CA ARG A 269 -18.77 -8.61 -18.15
C ARG A 269 -19.85 -8.28 -17.10
N GLY A 270 -19.45 -7.79 -15.95
CA GLY A 270 -20.34 -7.40 -14.86
C GLY A 270 -20.57 -5.91 -14.82
#